data_5589638fa948ad8aacdfaf13572f07a7
#
_entry.id   5589638fa948ad8aacdfaf13572f07a7
#
_cell.length_a   1.000
_cell.length_b   1.000
_cell.length_c   1.000
_cell.angle_alpha   90.00
_cell.angle_beta   90.00
_cell.angle_gamma   90.00
#
_symmetry.space_group_name_H-M   'P 1'
#
loop_
_entity.id
_entity.type
_entity.pdbx_description
1 polymer ?
#
loop_
_entity_poly.entity_id
_entity_poly.type
_entity_poly.pdbx_seq_one_letter_code
_entity_poly.pdbx_strand_id
1 'polypeptide(L)'
;MTKHLSRRNFLKLAALSAGISACVPVSQQLASQLEAYSDPPEDTLPGMATWYTSTCRQCPAGCGIVVRSVNGRAKKIEGNPYHPLNRGKLCARGQAGLQVLYNPDRLRNAVQQTGGRGSRQFEPLYWDEALERLLEMLNSIQPGRIAFLGGMMPDHLYFLVARWLEAMGAPPMVRFNLQGLFDGSSTTVQAVEKLFGSPQLPVYDIANADVIFSFGANFLETWQSPVAYSRAYGEFRQGQAGGRGFFVQFEPRLSASAASADEWVPLKPGSDGLVALAVGRIIIEQGLGKVGAFGQQEAELYRDVDVGAIAEASDVPVEDLERFANLIASADRPVAIPGGYPLGQQNGYAAYQDIQGLNLILRRFGQRGGVYLSQPSPTDTMPAASAPSSYQAVKALIDQMSSGEVDLLL
;
A
#
# COMPACT_ATOMS: atom_id res chain seq x y z
N MET A 1 -13.18 -50.73 17.42
CA MET A 1 -12.00 -51.28 18.14
C MET A 1 -10.79 -50.41 17.77
N THR A 2 -10.53 -49.38 18.53
CA THR A 2 -9.34 -48.53 18.39
C THR A 2 -8.15 -49.19 19.09
N LYS A 3 -7.24 -49.77 18.35
CA LYS A 3 -5.99 -50.32 18.90
C LYS A 3 -5.10 -49.12 19.33
N HIS A 4 -4.98 -48.90 20.63
CA HIS A 4 -4.01 -47.98 21.20
C HIS A 4 -2.59 -48.47 20.91
N LEU A 5 -1.83 -47.69 20.14
CA LEU A 5 -0.40 -47.92 19.95
C LEU A 5 0.32 -47.71 21.29
N SER A 6 1.01 -48.76 21.81
CA SER A 6 1.82 -48.63 23.01
C SER A 6 3.04 -47.72 22.72
N ARG A 7 3.54 -46.99 23.74
CA ARG A 7 4.75 -46.15 23.66
C ARG A 7 5.95 -46.89 23.05
N ARG A 8 6.08 -48.19 23.36
CA ARG A 8 7.15 -49.03 22.83
C ARG A 8 7.00 -49.30 21.33
N ASN A 9 5.78 -49.46 20.84
CA ASN A 9 5.53 -49.67 19.40
C ASN A 9 5.68 -48.39 18.62
N PHE A 10 5.35 -47.24 19.22
CA PHE A 10 5.62 -45.94 18.64
C PHE A 10 7.13 -45.68 18.47
N LEU A 11 7.93 -45.94 19.49
CA LEU A 11 9.39 -45.81 19.42
C LEU A 11 10.02 -46.75 18.38
N LYS A 12 9.51 -48.01 18.26
CA LYS A 12 9.97 -48.96 17.24
C LYS A 12 9.62 -48.46 15.82
N LEU A 13 8.43 -47.92 15.62
CA LEU A 13 8.04 -47.31 14.33
C LEU A 13 8.88 -46.05 14.00
N ALA A 14 9.15 -45.21 14.97
CA ALA A 14 9.99 -44.06 14.83
C ALA A 14 11.45 -44.41 14.49
N ALA A 15 12.00 -45.47 15.12
CA ALA A 15 13.34 -45.96 14.79
C ALA A 15 13.42 -46.59 13.40
N LEU A 16 12.38 -47.29 12.97
CA LEU A 16 12.28 -47.87 11.62
C LEU A 16 12.16 -46.76 10.55
N SER A 17 11.38 -45.71 10.80
CA SER A 17 11.26 -44.59 9.88
C SER A 17 12.56 -43.77 9.75
N ALA A 18 13.29 -43.60 10.85
CA ALA A 18 14.60 -42.96 10.84
C ALA A 18 15.66 -43.76 10.07
N GLY A 19 15.61 -45.11 10.18
CA GLY A 19 16.50 -46.01 9.45
C GLY A 19 16.23 -46.01 7.93
N ILE A 20 14.97 -45.91 7.51
CA ILE A 20 14.59 -45.85 6.10
C ILE A 20 14.98 -44.50 5.47
N SER A 21 14.88 -43.41 6.23
CA SER A 21 15.29 -42.07 5.74
C SER A 21 16.79 -41.96 5.52
N ALA A 22 17.63 -42.75 6.20
CA ALA A 22 19.08 -42.74 6.04
C ALA A 22 19.57 -43.47 4.76
N CYS A 23 18.69 -44.28 4.13
CA CYS A 23 19.05 -45.10 2.95
C CYS A 23 18.42 -44.63 1.65
N VAL A 24 17.61 -43.55 1.65
CA VAL A 24 17.08 -42.98 0.42
C VAL A 24 18.13 -42.03 -0.14
N PRO A 25 18.73 -42.26 -1.33
CA PRO A 25 19.57 -41.30 -1.97
C PRO A 25 18.71 -40.05 -2.25
N VAL A 26 19.06 -38.96 -1.59
CA VAL A 26 18.45 -37.64 -1.91
C VAL A 26 18.70 -37.42 -3.40
N SER A 27 17.66 -37.45 -4.20
CA SER A 27 17.81 -37.25 -5.64
C SER A 27 18.52 -35.91 -5.87
N GLN A 28 19.44 -35.84 -6.82
CA GLN A 28 20.14 -34.60 -7.17
C GLN A 28 19.17 -33.44 -7.39
N GLN A 29 17.96 -33.73 -7.84
CA GLN A 29 16.88 -32.75 -7.99
C GLN A 29 16.41 -32.15 -6.65
N LEU A 30 16.37 -32.94 -5.54
CA LEU A 30 16.03 -32.41 -4.23
C LEU A 30 17.18 -31.60 -3.62
N ALA A 31 18.42 -32.03 -3.87
CA ALA A 31 19.60 -31.31 -3.44
C ALA A 31 19.72 -29.96 -4.14
N SER A 32 19.47 -29.88 -5.44
CA SER A 32 19.47 -28.63 -6.20
C SER A 32 18.38 -27.64 -5.78
N GLN A 33 17.25 -28.12 -5.26
CA GLN A 33 16.20 -27.27 -4.66
C GLN A 33 16.58 -26.70 -3.29
N LEU A 34 17.59 -27.27 -2.64
CA LEU A 34 18.11 -26.83 -1.34
C LEU A 34 19.35 -25.94 -1.44
N GLU A 35 19.93 -25.81 -2.64
CA GLU A 35 21.08 -24.95 -2.87
C GLU A 35 20.69 -23.47 -2.78
N ALA A 36 21.58 -22.66 -2.23
CA ALA A 36 21.45 -21.21 -2.24
C ALA A 36 21.61 -20.70 -3.68
N TYR A 37 20.84 -19.69 -4.07
CA TYR A 37 20.93 -19.07 -5.39
C TYR A 37 22.14 -18.18 -5.60
N SER A 38 22.94 -17.97 -4.57
CA SER A 38 24.19 -17.22 -4.60
C SER A 38 25.24 -17.94 -3.78
N ASP A 39 26.47 -17.89 -4.22
CA ASP A 39 27.60 -18.36 -3.43
C ASP A 39 27.66 -17.56 -2.13
N PRO A 40 27.92 -18.22 -0.98
CA PRO A 40 28.08 -17.50 0.26
C PRO A 40 29.29 -16.58 0.15
N PRO A 41 29.24 -15.37 0.73
CA PRO A 41 30.41 -14.48 0.78
C PRO A 41 31.62 -15.22 1.38
N GLU A 42 32.80 -14.99 0.84
CA GLU A 42 34.05 -15.68 1.20
C GLU A 42 34.38 -15.65 2.71
N ASP A 43 33.92 -14.60 3.41
CA ASP A 43 34.16 -14.40 4.85
C ASP A 43 33.06 -15.05 5.76
N THR A 44 32.15 -15.84 5.22
CA THR A 44 31.10 -16.47 6.04
C THR A 44 31.55 -17.83 6.58
N LEU A 45 31.50 -18.00 7.91
CA LEU A 45 31.70 -19.29 8.54
C LEU A 45 30.51 -20.21 8.27
N PRO A 46 30.75 -21.47 7.83
CA PRO A 46 29.68 -22.43 7.58
C PRO A 46 28.76 -22.60 8.81
N GLY A 47 27.45 -22.52 8.59
CA GLY A 47 26.44 -22.67 9.63
C GLY A 47 26.20 -21.43 10.49
N MET A 48 27.05 -20.41 10.41
CA MET A 48 26.83 -19.14 11.11
C MET A 48 25.85 -18.26 10.36
N ALA A 49 25.02 -17.54 11.12
CA ALA A 49 24.05 -16.60 10.55
C ALA A 49 24.72 -15.25 10.27
N THR A 50 24.52 -14.75 9.06
CA THR A 50 24.81 -13.37 8.67
C THR A 50 23.50 -12.60 8.53
N TRP A 51 23.49 -11.33 8.94
CA TRP A 51 22.29 -10.50 8.92
C TRP A 51 22.48 -9.34 7.95
N TYR A 52 21.51 -9.19 7.05
CA TYR A 52 21.51 -8.14 6.04
C TYR A 52 20.31 -7.21 6.26
N THR A 53 20.55 -5.92 6.29
CA THR A 53 19.49 -4.92 6.27
C THR A 53 19.01 -4.68 4.84
N SER A 54 17.70 -4.53 4.66
CA SER A 54 17.10 -4.27 3.37
C SER A 54 15.72 -3.60 3.52
N THR A 55 15.03 -3.41 2.41
CA THR A 55 13.67 -2.86 2.37
C THR A 55 12.70 -3.89 1.81
N CYS A 56 11.58 -4.11 2.50
CA CYS A 56 10.50 -4.96 2.03
C CYS A 56 9.82 -4.33 0.80
N ARG A 57 9.69 -5.11 -0.28
CA ARG A 57 9.09 -4.69 -1.55
C ARG A 57 7.75 -5.39 -1.83
N GLN A 58 7.11 -5.99 -0.81
CA GLN A 58 5.84 -6.70 -0.97
C GLN A 58 4.63 -5.75 -1.10
N CYS A 59 4.81 -4.48 -0.79
CA CYS A 59 3.84 -3.40 -1.00
C CYS A 59 4.57 -2.04 -0.98
N PRO A 60 3.91 -0.94 -1.35
CA PRO A 60 4.51 0.40 -1.40
C PRO A 60 4.97 0.96 -0.05
N ALA A 61 4.56 0.35 1.09
CA ALA A 61 4.91 0.85 2.43
C ALA A 61 6.42 0.91 2.71
N GLY A 62 7.24 0.07 2.04
CA GLY A 62 8.69 0.15 2.16
C GLY A 62 9.25 -0.11 3.56
N CYS A 63 8.68 -1.06 4.31
CA CYS A 63 9.17 -1.42 5.65
C CYS A 63 10.64 -1.84 5.63
N GLY A 64 11.43 -1.33 6.58
CA GLY A 64 12.80 -1.81 6.78
C GLY A 64 12.80 -3.24 7.33
N ILE A 65 13.64 -4.08 6.76
CA ILE A 65 13.77 -5.48 7.15
C ILE A 65 15.20 -5.84 7.49
N VAL A 66 15.33 -6.91 8.28
CA VAL A 66 16.60 -7.59 8.52
C VAL A 66 16.41 -9.04 8.10
N VAL A 67 17.29 -9.50 7.20
CA VAL A 67 17.24 -10.84 6.64
C VAL A 67 18.36 -11.68 7.27
N ARG A 68 17.97 -12.77 7.91
CA ARG A 68 18.92 -13.77 8.42
C ARG A 68 19.28 -14.74 7.30
N SER A 69 20.53 -14.78 6.95
CA SER A 69 21.12 -15.70 5.96
C SER A 69 22.01 -16.73 6.64
N VAL A 70 21.98 -17.96 6.16
CA VAL A 70 22.89 -19.03 6.60
C VAL A 70 23.41 -19.74 5.35
N ASN A 71 24.71 -19.82 5.18
CA ASN A 71 25.34 -20.38 3.97
C ASN A 71 24.80 -19.78 2.68
N GLY A 72 24.66 -18.46 2.62
CA GLY A 72 24.12 -17.75 1.45
C GLY A 72 22.60 -17.87 1.26
N ARG A 73 21.89 -18.67 2.08
CA ARG A 73 20.46 -18.86 1.96
C ARG A 73 19.69 -18.03 2.99
N ALA A 74 18.77 -17.18 2.54
CA ALA A 74 17.86 -16.45 3.42
C ALA A 74 16.93 -17.43 4.15
N LYS A 75 16.89 -17.36 5.48
CA LYS A 75 16.13 -18.28 6.35
C LYS A 75 14.99 -17.59 7.08
N LYS A 76 15.09 -16.29 7.34
CA LYS A 76 14.09 -15.54 8.08
C LYS A 76 14.15 -14.08 7.69
N ILE A 77 12.99 -13.42 7.64
CA ILE A 77 12.86 -11.97 7.50
C ILE A 77 12.20 -11.44 8.77
N GLU A 78 12.80 -10.41 9.35
CA GLU A 78 12.26 -9.68 10.50
C GLU A 78 12.18 -8.18 10.18
N GLY A 79 11.37 -7.44 10.95
CA GLY A 79 11.37 -5.98 10.86
C GLY A 79 12.66 -5.39 11.43
N ASN A 80 13.20 -4.37 10.79
CA ASN A 80 14.36 -3.65 11.29
C ASN A 80 13.93 -2.73 12.45
N PRO A 81 14.46 -2.93 13.69
CA PRO A 81 14.08 -2.12 14.85
C PRO A 81 14.46 -0.65 14.74
N TYR A 82 15.50 -0.34 13.94
CA TYR A 82 15.99 1.03 13.74
C TYR A 82 15.28 1.78 12.60
N HIS A 83 14.42 1.10 11.82
CA HIS A 83 13.72 1.75 10.73
C HIS A 83 12.55 2.60 11.26
N PRO A 84 12.45 3.90 10.90
CA PRO A 84 11.51 4.83 11.52
C PRO A 84 10.03 4.46 11.29
N LEU A 85 9.71 3.87 10.13
CA LEU A 85 8.34 3.54 9.76
C LEU A 85 7.80 2.34 10.55
N ASN A 86 8.51 1.22 10.58
CA ASN A 86 7.98 -0.03 11.14
C ASN A 86 8.59 -0.44 12.48
N ARG A 87 9.70 0.16 12.92
CA ARG A 87 10.30 -0.02 14.26
C ARG A 87 10.30 -1.48 14.73
N GLY A 88 10.86 -2.36 13.91
CA GLY A 88 10.97 -3.79 14.21
C GLY A 88 9.72 -4.63 13.94
N LYS A 89 8.60 -4.03 13.55
CA LYS A 89 7.38 -4.77 13.20
C LYS A 89 7.34 -5.11 11.71
N LEU A 90 6.66 -6.21 11.37
CA LEU A 90 6.51 -6.65 9.99
C LEU A 90 5.18 -7.41 9.83
N CYS A 91 4.47 -7.15 8.73
CA CYS A 91 3.21 -7.84 8.45
C CYS A 91 3.41 -9.25 7.88
N ALA A 92 2.34 -10.03 7.80
CA ALA A 92 2.38 -11.39 7.28
C ALA A 92 2.96 -11.48 5.86
N ARG A 93 2.63 -10.52 4.96
CA ARG A 93 3.22 -10.46 3.60
C ARG A 93 4.73 -10.29 3.63
N GLY A 94 5.24 -9.41 4.49
CA GLY A 94 6.68 -9.20 4.65
C GLY A 94 7.37 -10.43 5.21
N GLN A 95 6.77 -11.13 6.17
CA GLN A 95 7.27 -12.41 6.70
C GLN A 95 7.30 -13.49 5.61
N ALA A 96 6.27 -13.53 4.75
CA ALA A 96 6.17 -14.48 3.65
C ALA A 96 7.08 -14.15 2.44
N GLY A 97 7.85 -13.08 2.49
CA GLY A 97 8.74 -12.65 1.39
C GLY A 97 9.76 -13.72 0.95
N LEU A 98 10.13 -14.65 1.84
CA LEU A 98 10.96 -15.80 1.47
C LEU A 98 10.27 -16.75 0.49
N GLN A 99 8.95 -16.88 0.54
CA GLN A 99 8.20 -17.71 -0.40
C GLN A 99 8.27 -17.12 -1.82
N VAL A 100 8.29 -15.79 -1.94
CA VAL A 100 8.49 -15.13 -3.24
C VAL A 100 9.91 -15.35 -3.74
N LEU A 101 10.92 -15.23 -2.86
CA LEU A 101 12.33 -15.44 -3.23
C LEU A 101 12.61 -16.86 -3.71
N TYR A 102 12.03 -17.85 -3.04
CA TYR A 102 12.26 -19.28 -3.31
C TYR A 102 11.09 -19.95 -4.06
N ASN A 103 10.23 -19.15 -4.71
CA ASN A 103 9.16 -19.71 -5.53
C ASN A 103 9.76 -20.54 -6.69
N PRO A 104 9.37 -21.81 -6.86
CA PRO A 104 9.89 -22.65 -7.94
C PRO A 104 9.57 -22.11 -9.34
N ASP A 105 8.48 -21.38 -9.50
CA ASP A 105 8.07 -20.77 -10.77
C ASP A 105 8.72 -19.40 -11.03
N ARG A 106 9.59 -18.93 -10.13
CA ARG A 106 10.31 -17.68 -10.33
C ARG A 106 11.27 -17.78 -11.50
N LEU A 107 11.24 -16.77 -12.39
CA LEU A 107 12.25 -16.62 -13.43
C LEU A 107 13.64 -16.45 -12.81
N ARG A 108 14.59 -17.31 -13.22
CA ARG A 108 15.97 -17.33 -12.71
C ARG A 108 16.93 -16.63 -13.65
N ASN A 109 16.62 -16.65 -14.94
CA ASN A 109 17.43 -16.07 -16.02
C ASN A 109 16.55 -15.16 -16.88
N ALA A 110 17.17 -14.38 -17.75
CA ALA A 110 16.47 -13.81 -18.88
C ALA A 110 15.86 -14.93 -19.72
N VAL A 111 14.69 -14.71 -20.29
CA VAL A 111 14.00 -15.69 -21.14
C VAL A 111 13.51 -15.02 -22.41
N GLN A 112 13.57 -15.76 -23.51
CA GLN A 112 12.97 -15.36 -24.78
C GLN A 112 11.79 -16.25 -25.11
N GLN A 113 10.70 -15.66 -25.56
CA GLN A 113 9.61 -16.42 -26.15
C GLN A 113 9.99 -16.87 -27.57
N THR A 114 10.00 -18.20 -27.82
CA THR A 114 10.41 -18.80 -29.09
C THR A 114 9.22 -19.17 -29.95
N GLY A 115 8.05 -19.34 -29.37
CA GLY A 115 6.81 -19.60 -30.11
C GLY A 115 6.02 -18.33 -30.37
N GLY A 116 4.94 -18.44 -31.14
CA GLY A 116 4.01 -17.37 -31.38
C GLY A 116 3.40 -16.80 -30.08
N ARG A 117 2.85 -15.59 -30.13
CA ARG A 117 2.23 -14.95 -28.98
C ARG A 117 1.19 -15.86 -28.29
N GLY A 118 1.32 -16.07 -26.99
CA GLY A 118 0.44 -16.96 -26.23
C GLY A 118 0.85 -18.44 -26.20
N SER A 119 1.89 -18.86 -26.93
CA SER A 119 2.38 -20.25 -26.98
C SER A 119 2.92 -20.75 -25.62
N ARG A 120 3.35 -19.85 -24.73
CA ARG A 120 4.05 -20.18 -23.48
C ARG A 120 5.36 -20.97 -23.68
N GLN A 121 5.95 -20.88 -24.85
CA GLN A 121 7.25 -21.49 -25.15
C GLN A 121 8.34 -20.46 -24.91
N PHE A 122 9.21 -20.73 -23.96
CA PHE A 122 10.28 -19.83 -23.55
C PHE A 122 11.60 -20.60 -23.47
N GLU A 123 12.69 -19.96 -23.90
CA GLU A 123 14.04 -20.45 -23.76
C GLU A 123 14.86 -19.49 -22.89
N PRO A 124 15.71 -20.00 -21.99
CA PRO A 124 16.58 -19.15 -21.19
C PRO A 124 17.68 -18.52 -22.06
N LEU A 125 18.00 -17.26 -21.76
CA LEU A 125 19.10 -16.53 -22.36
C LEU A 125 20.14 -16.18 -21.29
N TYR A 126 21.40 -16.08 -21.69
CA TYR A 126 22.41 -15.41 -20.88
C TYR A 126 22.17 -13.88 -20.85
N TRP A 127 22.55 -13.23 -19.78
CA TRP A 127 22.29 -11.81 -19.62
C TRP A 127 22.96 -10.95 -20.70
N ASP A 128 24.18 -11.28 -21.11
CA ASP A 128 24.88 -10.56 -22.16
C ASP A 128 24.12 -10.63 -23.49
N GLU A 129 23.67 -11.83 -23.87
CA GLU A 129 22.85 -12.02 -25.07
C GLU A 129 21.52 -11.28 -24.99
N ALA A 130 20.86 -11.29 -23.81
CA ALA A 130 19.60 -10.57 -23.60
C ALA A 130 19.78 -9.05 -23.73
N LEU A 131 20.89 -8.52 -23.22
CA LEU A 131 21.24 -7.09 -23.31
C LEU A 131 21.58 -6.69 -24.74
N GLU A 132 22.36 -7.51 -25.47
CA GLU A 132 22.68 -7.25 -26.87
C GLU A 132 21.42 -7.18 -27.72
N ARG A 133 20.50 -8.14 -27.58
CA ARG A 133 19.23 -8.15 -28.30
C ARG A 133 18.35 -6.93 -27.96
N LEU A 134 18.30 -6.55 -26.67
CA LEU A 134 17.58 -5.34 -26.26
C LEU A 134 18.17 -4.09 -26.92
N LEU A 135 19.49 -3.97 -26.95
CA LEU A 135 20.18 -2.85 -27.59
C LEU A 135 19.93 -2.81 -29.11
N GLU A 136 19.97 -3.95 -29.78
CA GLU A 136 19.63 -4.06 -31.20
C GLU A 136 18.18 -3.58 -31.48
N MET A 137 17.22 -4.02 -30.66
CA MET A 137 15.82 -3.58 -30.76
C MET A 137 15.68 -2.07 -30.55
N LEU A 138 16.29 -1.53 -29.50
CA LEU A 138 16.27 -0.11 -29.19
C LEU A 138 16.86 0.75 -30.30
N ASN A 139 17.96 0.29 -30.94
CA ASN A 139 18.63 1.00 -32.03
C ASN A 139 17.86 0.88 -33.36
N SER A 140 17.01 -0.12 -33.54
CA SER A 140 16.23 -0.33 -34.75
C SER A 140 14.89 0.43 -34.79
N ILE A 141 14.43 0.93 -33.65
CA ILE A 141 13.12 1.55 -33.48
C ILE A 141 13.26 3.06 -33.32
N GLN A 142 12.36 3.83 -33.96
CA GLN A 142 12.31 5.28 -33.74
C GLN A 142 11.94 5.57 -32.28
N PRO A 143 12.66 6.46 -31.57
CA PRO A 143 12.41 6.74 -30.16
C PRO A 143 10.95 7.06 -29.83
N GLY A 144 10.24 7.82 -30.68
CA GLY A 144 8.83 8.15 -30.49
C GLY A 144 7.86 6.96 -30.55
N ARG A 145 8.31 5.78 -30.99
CA ARG A 145 7.52 4.54 -31.05
C ARG A 145 7.85 3.56 -29.93
N ILE A 146 8.70 4.00 -29.00
CA ILE A 146 9.02 3.25 -27.76
C ILE A 146 8.09 3.76 -26.67
N ALA A 147 7.43 2.87 -25.95
CA ALA A 147 6.65 3.18 -24.77
C ALA A 147 7.20 2.47 -23.53
N PHE A 148 7.10 3.09 -22.39
CA PHE A 148 7.43 2.47 -21.11
C PHE A 148 6.20 2.50 -20.19
N LEU A 149 5.74 1.31 -19.77
CA LEU A 149 4.65 1.15 -18.82
C LEU A 149 5.21 0.69 -17.47
N GLY A 150 5.44 1.64 -16.57
CA GLY A 150 5.98 1.39 -15.24
C GLY A 150 4.89 1.15 -14.20
N GLY A 151 5.11 0.19 -13.31
CA GLY A 151 4.33 0.02 -12.09
C GLY A 151 4.78 0.99 -10.99
N MET A 152 4.34 0.72 -9.76
CA MET A 152 4.85 1.45 -8.58
C MET A 152 6.32 1.10 -8.34
N MET A 153 7.16 2.09 -8.36
CA MET A 153 8.60 1.98 -8.13
C MET A 153 9.08 3.11 -7.21
N PRO A 154 10.22 2.92 -6.51
CA PRO A 154 10.83 4.00 -5.74
C PRO A 154 11.26 5.16 -6.61
N ASP A 155 11.28 6.35 -6.05
CA ASP A 155 11.59 7.57 -6.76
C ASP A 155 12.94 7.52 -7.50
N HIS A 156 13.99 6.99 -6.86
CA HIS A 156 15.31 6.87 -7.49
C HIS A 156 15.29 5.99 -8.77
N LEU A 157 14.48 4.93 -8.80
CA LEU A 157 14.34 4.10 -9.99
C LEU A 157 13.49 4.79 -11.05
N TYR A 158 12.42 5.48 -10.62
CA TYR A 158 11.62 6.31 -11.52
C TYR A 158 12.49 7.35 -12.23
N PHE A 159 13.33 8.09 -11.51
CA PHE A 159 14.20 9.10 -12.10
C PHE A 159 15.26 8.51 -13.02
N LEU A 160 15.79 7.34 -12.67
CA LEU A 160 16.73 6.64 -13.55
C LEU A 160 16.09 6.34 -14.90
N VAL A 161 14.87 5.76 -14.88
CA VAL A 161 14.12 5.44 -16.10
C VAL A 161 13.70 6.70 -16.85
N ALA A 162 13.23 7.73 -16.16
CA ALA A 162 12.82 8.97 -16.79
C ALA A 162 13.99 9.65 -17.53
N ARG A 163 15.15 9.75 -16.89
CA ARG A 163 16.38 10.29 -17.53
C ARG A 163 16.86 9.43 -18.70
N TRP A 164 16.73 8.13 -18.58
CA TRP A 164 17.10 7.22 -19.65
C TRP A 164 16.20 7.38 -20.88
N LEU A 165 14.88 7.46 -20.69
CA LEU A 165 13.91 7.74 -21.76
C LEU A 165 14.16 9.11 -22.42
N GLU A 166 14.41 10.15 -21.61
CA GLU A 166 14.76 11.50 -22.10
C GLU A 166 16.03 11.47 -22.95
N ALA A 167 17.08 10.78 -22.47
CA ALA A 167 18.34 10.66 -23.21
C ALA A 167 18.19 9.92 -24.55
N MET A 168 17.23 9.02 -24.65
CA MET A 168 16.89 8.31 -25.89
C MET A 168 15.96 9.14 -26.80
N GLY A 169 15.38 10.23 -26.33
CA GLY A 169 14.32 10.96 -27.04
C GLY A 169 12.98 10.21 -27.11
N ALA A 170 12.75 9.24 -26.20
CA ALA A 170 11.52 8.48 -26.10
C ALA A 170 10.46 9.23 -25.27
N PRO A 171 9.16 8.95 -25.46
CA PRO A 171 8.09 9.53 -24.67
C PRO A 171 8.25 9.24 -23.16
N PRO A 172 7.73 10.12 -22.30
CA PRO A 172 7.74 9.89 -20.87
C PRO A 172 7.03 8.58 -20.47
N MET A 173 7.49 7.96 -19.40
CA MET A 173 6.90 6.73 -18.85
C MET A 173 5.45 6.95 -18.42
N VAL A 174 4.57 6.04 -18.81
CA VAL A 174 3.22 5.91 -18.25
C VAL A 174 3.32 5.10 -16.96
N ARG A 175 2.99 5.72 -15.82
CA ARG A 175 3.01 5.08 -14.50
C ARG A 175 1.62 4.54 -14.18
N PHE A 176 1.49 3.23 -14.15
CA PHE A 176 0.21 2.58 -13.87
C PHE A 176 0.23 1.90 -12.50
N ASN A 177 -0.70 2.30 -11.65
CA ASN A 177 -0.93 1.66 -10.37
C ASN A 177 -2.31 0.99 -10.36
N LEU A 178 -2.37 -0.27 -10.78
CA LEU A 178 -3.63 -1.03 -10.78
C LEU A 178 -4.25 -1.11 -9.38
N GLN A 179 -3.44 -1.36 -8.36
CA GLN A 179 -3.91 -1.39 -6.98
C GLN A 179 -4.45 -0.01 -6.55
N GLY A 180 -3.78 1.07 -6.96
CA GLY A 180 -4.16 2.44 -6.63
C GLY A 180 -5.51 2.87 -7.18
N LEU A 181 -5.98 2.23 -8.27
CA LEU A 181 -7.33 2.46 -8.78
C LEU A 181 -8.40 1.92 -7.84
N PHE A 182 -8.12 0.80 -7.16
CA PHE A 182 -9.09 0.15 -6.28
C PHE A 182 -8.96 0.57 -4.81
N ASP A 183 -7.76 0.91 -4.35
CA ASP A 183 -7.51 1.37 -2.97
C ASP A 183 -7.55 2.88 -2.80
N GLY A 184 -7.84 3.62 -3.88
CA GLY A 184 -7.96 5.07 -3.88
C GLY A 184 -6.65 5.83 -3.70
N SER A 185 -5.49 5.17 -3.67
CA SER A 185 -4.21 5.87 -3.46
C SER A 185 -3.85 6.79 -4.63
N SER A 186 -4.19 6.41 -5.86
CA SER A 186 -4.00 7.28 -7.04
C SER A 186 -4.87 8.53 -6.97
N THR A 187 -6.14 8.39 -6.58
CA THR A 187 -7.05 9.52 -6.36
C THR A 187 -6.55 10.42 -5.23
N THR A 188 -6.07 9.82 -4.13
CA THR A 188 -5.49 10.57 -3.01
C THR A 188 -4.31 11.43 -3.46
N VAL A 189 -3.34 10.86 -4.19
CA VAL A 189 -2.16 11.60 -4.68
C VAL A 189 -2.59 12.75 -5.59
N GLN A 190 -3.49 12.52 -6.55
CA GLN A 190 -4.01 13.56 -7.44
C GLN A 190 -4.77 14.64 -6.68
N ALA A 191 -5.57 14.26 -5.68
CA ALA A 191 -6.30 15.21 -4.87
C ALA A 191 -5.37 16.09 -4.01
N VAL A 192 -4.36 15.49 -3.40
CA VAL A 192 -3.37 16.20 -2.60
C VAL A 192 -2.54 17.15 -3.48
N GLU A 193 -2.11 16.70 -4.65
CA GLU A 193 -1.40 17.57 -5.61
C GLU A 193 -2.25 18.78 -6.01
N LYS A 194 -3.53 18.54 -6.30
CA LYS A 194 -4.45 19.61 -6.73
C LYS A 194 -4.83 20.57 -5.60
N LEU A 195 -4.97 20.07 -4.37
CA LEU A 195 -5.38 20.86 -3.20
C LEU A 195 -4.21 21.57 -2.51
N PHE A 196 -3.05 20.91 -2.48
CA PHE A 196 -1.90 21.34 -1.67
C PHE A 196 -0.61 21.57 -2.48
N GLY A 197 -0.64 21.35 -3.80
CA GLY A 197 0.50 21.58 -4.69
C GLY A 197 1.63 20.54 -4.56
N SER A 198 1.39 19.40 -3.90
CA SER A 198 2.38 18.33 -3.73
C SER A 198 1.73 16.94 -3.90
N PRO A 199 2.30 16.05 -4.74
CA PRO A 199 1.73 14.72 -5.01
C PRO A 199 2.05 13.70 -3.92
N GLN A 200 2.25 14.11 -2.68
CA GLN A 200 2.65 13.24 -1.59
C GLN A 200 1.46 12.81 -0.74
N LEU A 201 1.44 11.53 -0.34
CA LEU A 201 0.38 11.02 0.54
C LEU A 201 0.42 11.70 1.92
N PRO A 202 -0.73 12.13 2.45
CA PRO A 202 -0.81 12.69 3.79
C PRO A 202 -0.56 11.62 4.86
N VAL A 203 -0.06 12.06 6.00
CA VAL A 203 0.13 11.23 7.21
C VAL A 203 -0.92 11.62 8.23
N TYR A 204 -1.69 10.66 8.72
CA TYR A 204 -2.68 10.84 9.77
C TYR A 204 -2.08 10.40 11.10
N ASP A 205 -1.98 11.31 12.05
CA ASP A 205 -1.37 11.06 13.36
C ASP A 205 -2.37 10.41 14.32
N ILE A 206 -2.82 9.21 13.97
CA ILE A 206 -3.83 8.48 14.75
C ILE A 206 -3.36 8.10 16.14
N ALA A 207 -2.05 7.95 16.37
CA ALA A 207 -1.49 7.62 17.68
C ALA A 207 -1.81 8.69 18.74
N ASN A 208 -1.94 9.93 18.30
CA ASN A 208 -2.20 11.08 19.18
C ASN A 208 -3.63 11.62 19.07
N ALA A 209 -4.49 11.00 18.24
CA ALA A 209 -5.90 11.37 18.11
C ALA A 209 -6.71 10.92 19.35
N ASP A 210 -7.85 11.58 19.61
CA ASP A 210 -8.82 11.16 20.61
C ASP A 210 -10.03 10.51 19.95
N VAL A 211 -10.44 11.01 18.77
CA VAL A 211 -11.53 10.48 17.97
C VAL A 211 -11.05 10.31 16.52
N ILE A 212 -11.28 9.13 15.98
CA ILE A 212 -10.99 8.80 14.57
C ILE A 212 -12.31 8.53 13.87
N PHE A 213 -12.57 9.27 12.78
CA PHE A 213 -13.59 8.96 11.78
C PHE A 213 -12.86 8.48 10.53
N SER A 214 -13.00 7.21 10.19
CA SER A 214 -12.38 6.63 9.00
C SER A 214 -13.44 6.26 7.98
N PHE A 215 -13.29 6.79 6.78
CA PHE A 215 -14.19 6.57 5.65
C PHE A 215 -13.52 5.62 4.66
N GLY A 216 -13.75 4.32 4.85
CA GLY A 216 -13.24 3.25 4.01
C GLY A 216 -11.73 2.99 4.07
N ALA A 217 -10.98 3.68 4.92
CA ALA A 217 -9.54 3.45 5.06
C ALA A 217 -9.25 2.16 5.85
N ASN A 218 -8.83 1.12 5.14
CA ASN A 218 -8.48 -0.19 5.73
C ASN A 218 -7.08 -0.18 6.33
N PHE A 219 -6.80 0.75 7.25
CA PHE A 219 -5.45 1.01 7.74
C PHE A 219 -4.88 -0.11 8.61
N LEU A 220 -5.69 -1.05 9.10
CA LEU A 220 -5.23 -2.25 9.80
C LEU A 220 -4.98 -3.44 8.84
N GLU A 221 -5.36 -3.34 7.56
CA GLU A 221 -5.22 -4.42 6.57
C GLU A 221 -4.18 -4.10 5.49
N THR A 222 -4.50 -3.18 4.59
CA THR A 222 -3.76 -2.98 3.34
C THR A 222 -3.47 -1.53 2.99
N TRP A 223 -4.15 -0.57 3.61
CA TRP A 223 -4.08 0.83 3.24
C TRP A 223 -2.75 1.47 3.61
N GLN A 224 -2.11 2.15 2.67
CA GLN A 224 -0.83 2.86 2.78
C GLN A 224 0.28 2.05 3.48
N SER A 225 0.39 2.13 4.80
CA SER A 225 1.37 1.41 5.62
C SER A 225 0.69 0.69 6.78
N PRO A 226 0.16 -0.53 6.57
CA PRO A 226 -0.57 -1.25 7.61
C PRO A 226 0.26 -1.50 8.87
N VAL A 227 1.58 -1.66 8.74
CA VAL A 227 2.46 -1.86 9.90
C VAL A 227 2.59 -0.60 10.75
N ALA A 228 2.79 0.57 10.10
CA ALA A 228 2.89 1.84 10.82
C ALA A 228 1.56 2.21 11.49
N TYR A 229 0.44 2.06 10.74
CA TYR A 229 -0.88 2.38 11.27
C TYR A 229 -1.36 1.40 12.34
N SER A 230 -1.07 0.09 12.22
CA SER A 230 -1.38 -0.88 13.29
C SER A 230 -0.63 -0.57 14.58
N ARG A 231 0.63 -0.12 14.47
CA ARG A 231 1.40 0.32 15.63
C ARG A 231 0.80 1.58 16.23
N ALA A 232 0.51 2.58 15.41
CA ALA A 232 -0.11 3.82 15.85
C ALA A 232 -1.50 3.58 16.46
N TYR A 233 -2.27 2.65 15.91
CA TYR A 233 -3.54 2.20 16.48
C TYR A 233 -3.36 1.54 17.86
N GLY A 234 -2.30 0.76 18.05
CA GLY A 234 -1.96 0.21 19.37
C GLY A 234 -1.70 1.31 20.41
N GLU A 235 -0.96 2.36 20.02
CA GLU A 235 -0.71 3.53 20.87
C GLU A 235 -2.02 4.30 21.18
N PHE A 236 -2.87 4.52 20.17
CA PHE A 236 -4.21 5.11 20.30
C PHE A 236 -5.11 4.33 21.28
N ARG A 237 -5.05 2.99 21.25
CA ARG A 237 -5.86 2.12 22.12
C ARG A 237 -5.33 1.96 23.54
N GLN A 238 -4.04 2.16 23.78
CA GLN A 238 -3.47 2.11 25.13
C GLN A 238 -3.97 3.24 26.03
N GLY A 239 -4.50 4.30 25.40
CA GLY A 239 -5.00 5.46 26.11
C GLY A 239 -3.89 6.45 26.47
N GLN A 240 -4.31 7.70 26.57
CA GLN A 240 -3.54 8.82 27.09
C GLN A 240 -4.19 9.30 28.39
N ALA A 241 -3.68 10.34 29.01
CA ALA A 241 -4.20 10.87 30.28
C ALA A 241 -5.70 11.21 30.29
N GLY A 242 -6.37 11.25 29.14
CA GLY A 242 -7.82 11.49 28.97
C GLY A 242 -8.67 10.24 28.71
N GLY A 243 -8.08 9.04 28.67
CA GLY A 243 -8.80 7.80 28.36
C GLY A 243 -8.40 7.18 27.03
N ARG A 244 -9.08 6.09 26.66
CA ARG A 244 -8.91 5.38 25.40
C ARG A 244 -9.56 6.16 24.26
N GLY A 245 -8.87 6.27 23.11
CA GLY A 245 -9.43 6.89 21.91
C GLY A 245 -10.66 6.14 21.36
N PHE A 246 -11.58 6.88 20.74
CA PHE A 246 -12.82 6.37 20.14
C PHE A 246 -12.71 6.34 18.60
N PHE A 247 -13.03 5.20 18.00
CA PHE A 247 -12.87 4.97 16.57
C PHE A 247 -14.19 4.58 15.92
N VAL A 248 -14.62 5.35 14.92
CA VAL A 248 -15.78 5.08 14.07
C VAL A 248 -15.29 4.75 12.66
N GLN A 249 -15.71 3.61 12.13
CA GLN A 249 -15.44 3.20 10.75
C GLN A 249 -16.72 3.28 9.92
N PHE A 250 -16.70 4.12 8.89
CA PHE A 250 -17.76 4.26 7.90
C PHE A 250 -17.37 3.45 6.67
N GLU A 251 -18.08 2.35 6.40
CA GLU A 251 -17.88 1.53 5.20
C GLU A 251 -18.99 0.49 5.02
N PRO A 252 -19.32 0.07 3.78
CA PRO A 252 -20.42 -0.87 3.53
C PRO A 252 -20.12 -2.32 3.96
N ARG A 253 -18.86 -2.69 4.12
CA ARG A 253 -18.47 -4.04 4.56
C ARG A 253 -17.75 -4.01 5.91
N LEU A 254 -17.89 -5.06 6.70
CA LEU A 254 -17.13 -5.22 7.93
C LEU A 254 -15.68 -5.68 7.62
N SER A 255 -14.76 -4.71 7.49
CA SER A 255 -13.32 -4.98 7.35
C SER A 255 -12.66 -5.29 8.69
N ALA A 256 -11.35 -5.64 8.70
CA ALA A 256 -10.61 -5.76 9.96
C ALA A 256 -10.52 -4.41 10.70
N SER A 257 -10.48 -3.29 9.98
CA SER A 257 -10.55 -1.95 10.58
C SER A 257 -11.91 -1.72 11.22
N ALA A 258 -13.02 -2.04 10.53
CA ALA A 258 -14.37 -1.93 11.08
C ALA A 258 -14.60 -2.87 12.26
N ALA A 259 -14.14 -4.12 12.18
CA ALA A 259 -14.24 -5.07 13.29
C ALA A 259 -13.43 -4.66 14.53
N SER A 260 -12.46 -3.75 14.37
CA SER A 260 -11.64 -3.21 15.44
C SER A 260 -12.12 -1.82 15.92
N ALA A 261 -13.12 -1.23 15.24
CA ALA A 261 -13.71 0.04 15.61
C ALA A 261 -14.56 -0.09 16.89
N ASP A 262 -14.80 1.03 17.57
CA ASP A 262 -15.81 1.11 18.63
C ASP A 262 -17.20 1.12 18.03
N GLU A 263 -17.32 1.68 16.82
CA GLU A 263 -18.57 1.69 16.07
C GLU A 263 -18.28 1.51 14.58
N TRP A 264 -18.97 0.54 13.97
CA TRP A 264 -19.04 0.37 12.53
C TRP A 264 -20.38 0.89 12.02
N VAL A 265 -20.29 1.84 11.09
CA VAL A 265 -21.47 2.44 10.44
C VAL A 265 -21.54 1.91 9.01
N PRO A 266 -22.45 0.96 8.73
CA PRO A 266 -22.71 0.54 7.37
C PRO A 266 -23.38 1.69 6.61
N LEU A 267 -22.94 1.95 5.39
CA LEU A 267 -23.51 2.96 4.52
C LEU A 267 -23.56 2.46 3.07
N LYS A 268 -24.37 3.10 2.23
CA LYS A 268 -24.43 2.77 0.81
C LYS A 268 -23.11 3.11 0.12
N PRO A 269 -22.58 2.23 -0.76
CA PRO A 269 -21.33 2.50 -1.48
C PRO A 269 -21.38 3.82 -2.24
N GLY A 270 -20.34 4.65 -2.08
CA GLY A 270 -20.21 5.96 -2.74
C GLY A 270 -20.86 7.11 -1.99
N SER A 271 -21.46 6.89 -0.83
CA SER A 271 -22.03 7.95 0.01
C SER A 271 -21.10 8.44 1.13
N ASP A 272 -19.88 7.93 1.18
CA ASP A 272 -18.90 8.23 2.23
C ASP A 272 -18.62 9.74 2.35
N GLY A 273 -18.35 10.43 1.24
CA GLY A 273 -18.16 11.87 1.20
C GLY A 273 -19.42 12.64 1.61
N LEU A 274 -20.61 12.17 1.20
CA LEU A 274 -21.88 12.80 1.56
C LEU A 274 -22.10 12.76 3.08
N VAL A 275 -21.81 11.64 3.74
CA VAL A 275 -21.89 11.54 5.21
C VAL A 275 -20.94 12.54 5.87
N ALA A 276 -19.73 12.69 5.36
CA ALA A 276 -18.78 13.70 5.86
C ALA A 276 -19.30 15.13 5.65
N LEU A 277 -19.92 15.42 4.49
CA LEU A 277 -20.58 16.71 4.22
C LEU A 277 -21.73 16.99 5.21
N ALA A 278 -22.61 16.02 5.44
CA ALA A 278 -23.72 16.17 6.36
C ALA A 278 -23.24 16.45 7.80
N VAL A 279 -22.25 15.69 8.26
CA VAL A 279 -21.61 15.92 9.57
C VAL A 279 -21.00 17.32 9.64
N GLY A 280 -20.29 17.76 8.59
CA GLY A 280 -19.71 19.11 8.50
C GLY A 280 -20.76 20.22 8.50
N ARG A 281 -21.88 20.03 7.78
CA ARG A 281 -23.02 20.94 7.78
C ARG A 281 -23.60 21.13 9.19
N ILE A 282 -23.86 20.04 9.88
CA ILE A 282 -24.40 20.07 11.25
C ILE A 282 -23.46 20.79 12.22
N ILE A 283 -22.13 20.52 12.12
CA ILE A 283 -21.12 21.20 12.94
C ILE A 283 -21.19 22.71 12.76
N ILE A 284 -21.26 23.18 11.52
CA ILE A 284 -21.29 24.61 11.20
C ILE A 284 -22.62 25.25 11.62
N GLU A 285 -23.75 24.63 11.27
CA GLU A 285 -25.07 25.16 11.54
C GLU A 285 -25.38 25.28 13.04
N GLN A 286 -24.97 24.28 13.82
CA GLN A 286 -25.16 24.27 15.26
C GLN A 286 -24.02 24.95 16.04
N GLY A 287 -22.98 25.43 15.35
CA GLY A 287 -21.83 26.06 15.98
C GLY A 287 -21.06 25.13 16.92
N LEU A 288 -20.99 23.83 16.58
CA LEU A 288 -20.35 22.83 17.40
C LEU A 288 -18.82 22.94 17.32
N GLY A 289 -18.15 22.59 18.44
CA GLY A 289 -16.71 22.43 18.50
C GLY A 289 -15.98 23.51 19.27
N LYS A 290 -14.66 23.29 19.47
CA LYS A 290 -13.78 24.13 20.29
C LYS A 290 -12.99 25.15 19.47
N VAL A 291 -13.22 25.23 18.18
CA VAL A 291 -12.37 25.97 17.21
C VAL A 291 -12.78 27.43 17.01
N GLY A 292 -13.78 27.93 17.73
CA GLY A 292 -14.30 29.28 17.59
C GLY A 292 -15.29 29.42 16.43
N ALA A 293 -15.62 30.68 16.07
CA ALA A 293 -16.55 30.95 14.98
C ALA A 293 -15.97 30.52 13.63
N PHE A 294 -16.81 29.87 12.81
CA PHE A 294 -16.47 29.52 11.42
C PHE A 294 -16.45 30.78 10.54
N GLY A 295 -15.50 30.83 9.63
CA GLY A 295 -15.43 31.92 8.65
C GLY A 295 -16.56 31.83 7.60
N GLN A 296 -16.80 32.96 6.93
CA GLN A 296 -17.81 33.03 5.87
C GLN A 296 -17.55 32.02 4.74
N GLN A 297 -16.29 31.78 4.39
CA GLN A 297 -15.89 30.83 3.35
C GLN A 297 -16.20 29.37 3.77
N GLU A 298 -16.01 29.04 5.03
CA GLU A 298 -16.33 27.69 5.56
C GLU A 298 -17.83 27.47 5.58
N ALA A 299 -18.60 28.46 6.01
CA ALA A 299 -20.08 28.40 5.99
C ALA A 299 -20.61 28.27 4.55
N GLU A 300 -19.96 28.93 3.59
CA GLU A 300 -20.34 28.86 2.17
C GLU A 300 -20.18 27.43 1.60
N LEU A 301 -19.11 26.73 1.95
CA LEU A 301 -18.85 25.35 1.47
C LEU A 301 -19.96 24.35 1.86
N TYR A 302 -20.69 24.62 2.93
CA TYR A 302 -21.73 23.74 3.45
C TYR A 302 -23.15 24.30 3.30
N ARG A 303 -23.33 25.46 2.65
CA ARG A 303 -24.61 26.19 2.58
C ARG A 303 -25.73 25.34 1.99
N ASP A 304 -25.48 24.69 0.87
CA ASP A 304 -26.49 23.98 0.08
C ASP A 304 -26.55 22.48 0.40
N VAL A 305 -25.98 22.06 1.54
CA VAL A 305 -25.97 20.66 1.95
C VAL A 305 -27.32 20.31 2.61
N ASP A 306 -28.06 19.40 2.00
CA ASP A 306 -29.32 18.86 2.52
C ASP A 306 -29.03 17.57 3.33
N VAL A 307 -29.07 17.69 4.65
CA VAL A 307 -28.79 16.59 5.58
C VAL A 307 -29.82 15.47 5.45
N GLY A 308 -31.11 15.82 5.23
CA GLY A 308 -32.16 14.82 5.08
C GLY A 308 -32.02 13.99 3.81
N ALA A 309 -31.72 14.65 2.67
CA ALA A 309 -31.45 13.95 1.43
C ALA A 309 -30.20 13.05 1.51
N ILE A 310 -29.17 13.48 2.24
CA ILE A 310 -27.97 12.67 2.47
C ILE A 310 -28.28 11.46 3.36
N ALA A 311 -29.07 11.61 4.41
CA ALA A 311 -29.48 10.52 5.27
C ALA A 311 -30.17 9.41 4.46
N GLU A 312 -31.10 9.77 3.57
CA GLU A 312 -31.77 8.82 2.66
C GLU A 312 -30.79 8.19 1.67
N ALA A 313 -29.91 9.00 1.08
CA ALA A 313 -28.92 8.53 0.09
C ALA A 313 -27.87 7.59 0.69
N SER A 314 -27.47 7.81 1.94
CA SER A 314 -26.43 7.04 2.61
C SER A 314 -26.94 5.86 3.44
N ASP A 315 -28.22 5.84 3.76
CA ASP A 315 -28.85 4.91 4.73
C ASP A 315 -28.35 5.12 6.18
N VAL A 316 -27.93 6.35 6.49
CA VAL A 316 -27.51 6.77 7.83
C VAL A 316 -28.54 7.75 8.39
N PRO A 317 -29.26 7.43 9.48
CA PRO A 317 -30.29 8.30 10.04
C PRO A 317 -29.76 9.69 10.43
N VAL A 318 -30.63 10.71 10.34
CA VAL A 318 -30.25 12.10 10.71
C VAL A 318 -29.79 12.16 12.17
N GLU A 319 -30.42 11.44 13.07
CA GLU A 319 -30.09 11.38 14.48
C GLU A 319 -28.65 10.85 14.71
N ASP A 320 -28.23 9.89 13.88
CA ASP A 320 -26.86 9.38 13.91
C ASP A 320 -25.87 10.39 13.35
N LEU A 321 -26.21 11.10 12.27
CA LEU A 321 -25.39 12.18 11.72
C LEU A 321 -25.19 13.32 12.76
N GLU A 322 -26.24 13.69 13.50
CA GLU A 322 -26.14 14.67 14.58
C GLU A 322 -25.27 14.16 15.73
N ARG A 323 -25.41 12.91 16.11
CA ARG A 323 -24.60 12.27 17.15
C ARG A 323 -23.13 12.24 16.74
N PHE A 324 -22.81 11.90 15.49
CA PHE A 324 -21.43 11.92 14.96
C PHE A 324 -20.87 13.33 14.90
N ALA A 325 -21.66 14.32 14.50
CA ALA A 325 -21.23 15.73 14.51
C ALA A 325 -20.84 16.18 15.92
N ASN A 326 -21.67 15.87 16.92
CA ASN A 326 -21.36 16.18 18.32
C ASN A 326 -20.12 15.41 18.82
N LEU A 327 -19.98 14.14 18.49
CA LEU A 327 -18.85 13.31 18.90
C LEU A 327 -17.53 13.86 18.39
N ILE A 328 -17.42 14.12 17.08
CA ILE A 328 -16.17 14.56 16.48
C ILE A 328 -15.83 16.01 16.85
N ALA A 329 -16.84 16.89 16.97
CA ALA A 329 -16.63 18.29 17.30
C ALA A 329 -16.28 18.52 18.78
N SER A 330 -16.71 17.65 19.68
CA SER A 330 -16.38 17.75 21.12
C SER A 330 -14.98 17.24 21.46
N ALA A 331 -14.35 16.48 20.60
CA ALA A 331 -13.02 15.91 20.82
C ALA A 331 -11.93 17.01 20.80
N ASP A 332 -10.84 16.81 21.55
CA ASP A 332 -9.70 17.72 21.54
C ASP A 332 -8.83 17.51 20.28
N ARG A 333 -8.70 16.26 19.84
CA ARG A 333 -7.85 15.87 18.72
C ARG A 333 -8.59 14.89 17.80
N PRO A 334 -9.67 15.35 17.16
CA PRO A 334 -10.37 14.54 16.17
C PRO A 334 -9.58 14.46 14.87
N VAL A 335 -9.75 13.36 14.11
CA VAL A 335 -9.20 13.23 12.75
C VAL A 335 -10.16 12.45 11.86
N ALA A 336 -10.40 12.96 10.66
CA ALA A 336 -11.14 12.29 9.61
C ALA A 336 -10.16 11.71 8.57
N ILE A 337 -10.31 10.43 8.22
CA ILE A 337 -9.39 9.72 7.33
C ILE A 337 -10.14 9.27 6.08
N PRO A 338 -9.92 9.91 4.91
CA PRO A 338 -10.40 9.40 3.64
C PRO A 338 -9.48 8.30 3.12
N GLY A 339 -10.02 7.19 2.66
CA GLY A 339 -9.18 6.15 2.09
C GLY A 339 -9.95 4.95 1.55
N GLY A 340 -9.20 4.05 0.91
CA GLY A 340 -9.75 2.80 0.43
C GLY A 340 -10.73 2.94 -0.73
N TYR A 341 -11.70 2.04 -0.78
CA TYR A 341 -12.63 1.89 -1.90
C TYR A 341 -13.43 3.16 -2.27
N PRO A 342 -13.85 4.04 -1.33
CA PRO A 342 -14.59 5.25 -1.70
C PRO A 342 -13.85 6.13 -2.70
N LEU A 343 -12.52 6.18 -2.57
CA LEU A 343 -11.68 6.99 -3.44
C LEU A 343 -11.38 6.34 -4.79
N GLY A 344 -11.69 5.05 -4.96
CA GLY A 344 -11.66 4.33 -6.22
C GLY A 344 -12.94 4.47 -7.06
N GLN A 345 -13.96 5.17 -6.57
CA GLN A 345 -15.23 5.42 -7.25
C GLN A 345 -15.14 6.64 -8.18
N GLN A 346 -16.16 6.83 -9.04
CA GLN A 346 -16.22 7.99 -9.94
C GLN A 346 -16.23 9.33 -9.19
N ASN A 347 -16.85 9.37 -8.02
CA ASN A 347 -16.91 10.54 -7.14
C ASN A 347 -15.76 10.57 -6.11
N GLY A 348 -14.73 9.73 -6.25
CA GLY A 348 -13.66 9.58 -5.27
C GLY A 348 -12.91 10.87 -4.94
N TYR A 349 -12.70 11.74 -5.94
CA TYR A 349 -12.09 13.04 -5.72
C TYR A 349 -12.96 13.94 -4.83
N ALA A 350 -14.27 14.02 -5.11
CA ALA A 350 -15.21 14.78 -4.28
C ALA A 350 -15.27 14.19 -2.86
N ALA A 351 -15.39 12.87 -2.73
CA ALA A 351 -15.38 12.22 -1.43
C ALA A 351 -14.10 12.52 -0.61
N TYR A 352 -12.94 12.57 -1.28
CA TYR A 352 -11.70 12.99 -0.62
C TYR A 352 -11.79 14.43 -0.10
N GLN A 353 -12.27 15.38 -0.93
CA GLN A 353 -12.43 16.78 -0.55
C GLN A 353 -13.40 16.93 0.63
N ASP A 354 -14.54 16.27 0.58
CA ASP A 354 -15.59 16.34 1.58
C ASP A 354 -15.10 15.86 2.95
N ILE A 355 -14.40 14.72 2.96
CA ILE A 355 -13.84 14.17 4.20
C ILE A 355 -12.69 15.05 4.72
N GLN A 356 -11.85 15.58 3.85
CA GLN A 356 -10.81 16.54 4.27
C GLN A 356 -11.42 17.88 4.73
N GLY A 357 -12.60 18.23 4.25
CA GLY A 357 -13.39 19.35 4.74
C GLY A 357 -13.64 19.28 6.24
N LEU A 358 -13.90 18.09 6.80
CA LEU A 358 -13.99 17.91 8.25
C LEU A 358 -12.69 18.27 8.97
N ASN A 359 -11.54 17.83 8.46
CA ASN A 359 -10.25 18.20 9.04
C ASN A 359 -9.97 19.70 8.95
N LEU A 360 -10.47 20.35 7.89
CA LEU A 360 -10.34 21.80 7.72
C LEU A 360 -11.16 22.56 8.76
N ILE A 361 -12.46 22.29 8.88
CA ILE A 361 -13.34 23.00 9.81
C ILE A 361 -12.98 22.69 11.28
N LEU A 362 -12.42 21.50 11.55
CA LEU A 362 -11.93 21.10 12.87
C LEU A 362 -10.47 21.56 13.14
N ARG A 363 -9.84 22.32 12.21
CA ARG A 363 -8.48 22.87 12.34
C ARG A 363 -7.42 21.79 12.58
N ARG A 364 -7.46 20.67 11.88
CA ARG A 364 -6.60 19.51 12.17
C ARG A 364 -5.32 19.43 11.31
N PHE A 365 -5.16 20.27 10.31
CA PHE A 365 -3.94 20.30 9.49
C PHE A 365 -2.76 20.86 10.28
N GLY A 366 -1.62 20.15 10.26
CA GLY A 366 -0.40 20.49 10.97
C GLY A 366 -0.49 20.39 12.49
N GLN A 367 -1.56 19.83 13.03
CA GLN A 367 -1.78 19.70 14.48
C GLN A 367 -1.50 18.26 14.96
N ARG A 368 -1.05 18.14 16.22
CA ARG A 368 -0.89 16.84 16.86
C ARG A 368 -2.22 16.09 16.90
N GLY A 369 -2.21 14.80 16.50
CA GLY A 369 -3.41 13.99 16.36
C GLY A 369 -4.27 14.36 15.14
N GLY A 370 -3.72 15.06 14.16
CA GLY A 370 -4.41 15.50 12.95
C GLY A 370 -3.71 15.01 11.68
N VAL A 371 -3.69 15.85 10.65
CA VAL A 371 -3.21 15.55 9.30
C VAL A 371 -1.93 16.31 9.02
N TYR A 372 -0.88 15.63 8.62
CA TYR A 372 0.37 16.21 8.14
C TYR A 372 0.55 15.95 6.67
N LEU A 373 0.95 16.95 5.92
CA LEU A 373 1.44 16.74 4.55
C LEU A 373 2.88 16.23 4.64
N SER A 374 3.18 15.18 3.89
CA SER A 374 4.54 14.64 3.83
C SER A 374 5.50 15.72 3.33
N GLN A 375 6.67 15.79 3.95
CA GLN A 375 7.72 16.68 3.48
C GLN A 375 8.34 16.10 2.20
N PRO A 376 8.75 16.92 1.23
CA PRO A 376 9.52 16.46 0.10
C PRO A 376 10.81 15.76 0.59
N SER A 377 11.35 14.86 -0.26
CA SER A 377 12.61 14.19 0.06
C SER A 377 13.69 15.23 0.37
N PRO A 378 14.49 15.07 1.42
CA PRO A 378 15.56 16.01 1.76
C PRO A 378 16.71 16.00 0.74
N THR A 379 16.64 15.15 -0.27
CA THR A 379 17.63 15.10 -1.36
C THR A 379 17.23 16.10 -2.45
N ASP A 380 17.81 17.28 -2.42
CA ASP A 380 17.62 18.36 -3.43
C ASP A 380 17.96 17.92 -4.86
N THR A 381 18.60 16.75 -5.02
CA THR A 381 19.02 16.22 -6.30
C THR A 381 17.96 15.36 -7.01
N MET A 382 16.90 14.95 -6.31
CA MET A 382 15.82 14.17 -6.89
C MET A 382 14.51 14.92 -6.72
N PRO A 383 13.93 15.44 -7.80
CA PRO A 383 12.60 16.06 -7.74
C PRO A 383 11.57 15.04 -7.22
N ALA A 384 10.51 15.51 -6.59
CA ALA A 384 9.42 14.62 -6.17
C ALA A 384 8.85 13.89 -7.40
N ALA A 385 8.64 12.58 -7.29
CA ALA A 385 8.01 11.83 -8.37
C ALA A 385 6.61 12.41 -8.62
N SER A 386 6.28 12.60 -9.89
CA SER A 386 4.93 13.03 -10.29
C SER A 386 3.87 12.02 -9.83
N ALA A 387 2.62 12.45 -9.75
CA ALA A 387 1.49 11.57 -9.52
C ALA A 387 1.45 10.40 -10.53
N PRO A 388 0.86 9.25 -10.18
CA PRO A 388 0.58 8.20 -11.16
C PRO A 388 -0.20 8.76 -12.35
N SER A 389 0.04 8.20 -13.53
CA SER A 389 -0.64 8.63 -14.75
C SER A 389 -2.15 8.45 -14.61
N SER A 390 -2.91 9.36 -15.21
CA SER A 390 -4.37 9.29 -15.22
C SER A 390 -4.85 8.06 -15.99
N TYR A 391 -6.08 7.63 -15.73
CA TYR A 391 -6.71 6.56 -16.51
C TYR A 391 -6.73 6.88 -18.01
N GLN A 392 -6.97 8.15 -18.37
CA GLN A 392 -6.93 8.58 -19.78
C GLN A 392 -5.56 8.39 -20.43
N ALA A 393 -4.47 8.64 -19.70
CA ALA A 393 -3.12 8.41 -20.21
C ALA A 393 -2.84 6.92 -20.45
N VAL A 394 -3.30 6.06 -19.55
CA VAL A 394 -3.20 4.60 -19.73
C VAL A 394 -4.04 4.14 -20.91
N LYS A 395 -5.28 4.65 -21.03
CA LYS A 395 -6.15 4.34 -22.16
C LYS A 395 -5.55 4.81 -23.49
N ALA A 396 -4.99 6.02 -23.54
CA ALA A 396 -4.30 6.53 -24.73
C ALA A 396 -3.14 5.60 -25.16
N LEU A 397 -2.34 5.13 -24.20
CA LEU A 397 -1.29 4.16 -24.50
C LEU A 397 -1.86 2.85 -25.07
N ILE A 398 -2.97 2.34 -24.53
CA ILE A 398 -3.64 1.15 -25.07
C ILE A 398 -4.13 1.39 -26.50
N ASP A 399 -4.71 2.54 -26.76
CA ASP A 399 -5.19 2.93 -28.10
C ASP A 399 -4.01 3.01 -29.09
N GLN A 400 -2.88 3.63 -28.70
CA GLN A 400 -1.65 3.69 -29.50
C GLN A 400 -1.04 2.31 -29.79
N MET A 401 -1.04 1.41 -28.78
CA MET A 401 -0.61 0.02 -29.03
C MET A 401 -1.54 -0.70 -30.02
N SER A 402 -2.84 -0.44 -29.91
CA SER A 402 -3.84 -1.07 -30.78
C SER A 402 -3.79 -0.55 -32.21
N SER A 403 -3.45 0.73 -32.41
CA SER A 403 -3.27 1.35 -33.74
C SER A 403 -1.92 1.03 -34.39
N GLY A 404 -1.00 0.37 -33.67
CA GLY A 404 0.34 0.09 -34.18
C GLY A 404 1.28 1.29 -34.15
N GLU A 405 1.03 2.29 -33.30
CA GLU A 405 1.91 3.43 -33.09
C GLU A 405 3.07 3.11 -32.14
N VAL A 406 2.99 2.03 -31.38
CA VAL A 406 4.03 1.53 -30.47
C VAL A 406 4.65 0.27 -31.03
N ASP A 407 5.94 0.30 -31.31
CA ASP A 407 6.72 -0.87 -31.80
C ASP A 407 7.39 -1.63 -30.65
N LEU A 408 7.76 -0.93 -29.56
CA LEU A 408 8.37 -1.53 -28.38
C LEU A 408 7.70 -1.02 -27.11
N LEU A 409 7.21 -1.93 -26.29
CA LEU A 409 6.73 -1.68 -24.94
C LEU A 409 7.71 -2.26 -23.92
N LEU A 410 8.22 -1.41 -23.04
CA LEU A 410 9.12 -1.73 -21.94
C LEU A 410 8.38 -1.74 -20.60
#